data_728823e6d39ad499101c7859199cda50
#
_entry.id   728823e6d39ad499101c7859199cda50
#
_cell.length_a   1.000
_cell.length_b   1.000
_cell.length_c   1.000
_cell.angle_alpha   90.00
_cell.angle_beta   90.00
_cell.angle_gamma   90.00
#
_symmetry.space_group_name_H-M   'P 1'
#
loop_
_entity.id
_entity.type
_entity.pdbx_description
1 polymer ?
#
loop_
_entity_poly.entity_id
_entity_poly.type
_entity_poly.pdbx_seq_one_letter_code
_entity_poly.pdbx_strand_id
1 'polypeptide(L)'
;MVVMPKYKISHMLKLKLSLFTLFILANSFGQKIEKVFLDKDDAAKNCYTIIYPDKLPFKGYVFIIPGFGETAETVLEETNLPKLMAQNGLLTIIPTFQDGVLSFGVDSLSQQSFNTILKDVTSKHQLIDQRFFVGGFSIGGSCAIKYAENSIIKPAAVFAIDPPLDFERFYNSSNRDIRLSVNTEPNQENVYMIERIEKEMNGTPKSALANYYKISPYSFSDAKQTAIKNLIKMPLRIYSEPDINWWLKERGADFTSMNVTDCSAMINELNRLGNNDAVLITTQNKGYRKPDNFRHPHSWSIVDNNELIEWLLKQK
;
A
#
# COMPACT_ATOMS: atom_id res chain seq x y z
N MET A 1 41.17 20.24 -71.81
CA MET A 1 39.82 19.67 -71.60
C MET A 1 39.84 18.90 -70.28
N VAL A 2 39.38 19.58 -69.21
CA VAL A 2 39.48 19.09 -67.84
C VAL A 2 38.09 18.48 -67.49
N VAL A 3 38.08 17.17 -67.18
CA VAL A 3 36.86 16.47 -66.75
C VAL A 3 36.77 16.55 -65.24
N MET A 4 35.73 17.21 -64.70
CA MET A 4 35.44 17.23 -63.29
C MET A 4 34.65 15.97 -62.85
N PRO A 5 34.90 15.43 -61.64
CA PRO A 5 34.20 14.27 -61.13
C PRO A 5 32.84 14.60 -60.55
N LYS A 6 31.82 13.83 -60.87
CA LYS A 6 30.46 13.92 -60.34
C LYS A 6 30.38 13.43 -58.87
N TYR A 7 29.83 14.25 -58.02
CA TYR A 7 29.76 14.10 -56.58
C TYR A 7 28.80 13.00 -56.09
N LYS A 8 29.30 12.21 -55.16
CA LYS A 8 28.51 11.31 -54.28
C LYS A 8 27.93 12.10 -53.09
N ILE A 9 26.88 12.90 -53.30
CA ILE A 9 26.22 13.66 -52.22
C ILE A 9 25.03 12.91 -51.63
N SER A 10 24.59 11.80 -52.26
CA SER A 10 23.30 11.17 -51.92
C SER A 10 23.31 10.26 -50.69
N HIS A 11 24.44 9.70 -50.25
CA HIS A 11 24.46 8.74 -49.13
C HIS A 11 24.59 9.40 -47.77
N MET A 12 25.30 10.50 -47.61
CA MET A 12 25.41 11.18 -46.32
C MET A 12 24.13 11.92 -45.90
N LEU A 13 23.36 12.43 -46.88
CA LEU A 13 22.08 13.12 -46.60
C LEU A 13 21.00 12.13 -46.17
N LYS A 14 20.96 10.93 -46.78
CA LYS A 14 20.04 9.83 -46.40
C LYS A 14 20.37 9.28 -45.01
N LEU A 15 21.64 9.18 -44.62
CA LEU A 15 22.06 8.68 -43.32
C LEU A 15 21.73 9.71 -42.21
N LYS A 16 21.89 11.02 -42.46
CA LYS A 16 21.51 12.06 -41.50
C LYS A 16 20.00 12.18 -41.30
N LEU A 17 19.20 11.97 -42.37
CA LEU A 17 17.75 11.99 -42.29
C LEU A 17 17.24 10.74 -41.56
N SER A 18 17.85 9.56 -41.76
CA SER A 18 17.51 8.30 -41.06
C SER A 18 17.88 8.38 -39.57
N LEU A 19 19.00 8.98 -39.18
CA LEU A 19 19.34 9.22 -37.76
C LEU A 19 18.39 10.23 -37.09
N PHE A 20 17.96 11.28 -37.81
CA PHE A 20 17.01 12.25 -37.26
C PHE A 20 15.61 11.66 -37.06
N THR A 21 15.16 10.77 -37.94
CA THR A 21 13.87 10.06 -37.80
C THR A 21 13.92 9.01 -36.68
N LEU A 22 15.08 8.37 -36.42
CA LEU A 22 15.26 7.46 -35.29
C LEU A 22 15.26 8.18 -33.94
N PHE A 23 15.77 9.44 -33.91
CA PHE A 23 15.75 10.25 -32.67
C PHE A 23 14.36 10.80 -32.31
N ILE A 24 13.47 10.95 -33.28
CA ILE A 24 12.07 11.38 -33.05
C ILE A 24 11.21 10.21 -32.52
N LEU A 25 11.59 8.96 -32.78
CA LEU A 25 10.88 7.76 -32.28
C LEU A 25 11.35 7.32 -30.90
N ALA A 26 12.40 7.92 -30.36
CA ALA A 26 12.89 7.68 -29.00
C ALA A 26 12.27 8.66 -27.97
N ASN A 27 11.11 9.23 -28.20
CA ASN A 27 10.28 9.71 -27.12
C ASN A 27 9.74 8.48 -26.41
N SER A 28 10.51 7.96 -25.48
CA SER A 28 9.99 7.07 -24.44
C SER A 28 8.86 7.82 -23.74
N PHE A 29 7.63 7.48 -24.05
CA PHE A 29 6.46 7.89 -23.30
C PHE A 29 6.59 7.27 -21.90
N GLY A 30 7.36 7.92 -21.02
CA GLY A 30 7.36 7.60 -19.61
C GLY A 30 5.94 7.84 -19.09
N GLN A 31 5.43 6.95 -18.26
CA GLN A 31 4.15 7.17 -17.59
C GLN A 31 4.12 8.57 -16.96
N LYS A 32 3.04 9.32 -17.20
CA LYS A 32 2.84 10.61 -16.56
C LYS A 32 2.64 10.38 -15.06
N ILE A 33 3.52 10.97 -14.25
CA ILE A 33 3.43 10.98 -12.78
C ILE A 33 3.33 12.44 -12.35
N GLU A 34 2.39 12.73 -11.46
CA GLU A 34 2.13 14.08 -10.98
C GLU A 34 1.91 14.06 -9.47
N LYS A 35 2.45 15.05 -8.76
CA LYS A 35 2.18 15.25 -7.33
C LYS A 35 1.19 16.39 -7.16
N VAL A 36 0.12 16.13 -6.42
CA VAL A 36 -0.98 17.08 -6.20
C VAL A 36 -1.02 17.43 -4.72
N PHE A 37 -1.01 18.70 -4.40
CA PHE A 37 -1.06 19.25 -3.06
C PHE A 37 -2.45 19.80 -2.78
N LEU A 38 -3.09 19.33 -1.72
CA LEU A 38 -4.39 19.86 -1.26
C LEU A 38 -4.19 20.94 -0.19
N ASP A 39 -3.12 20.84 0.57
CA ASP A 39 -2.69 21.87 1.50
C ASP A 39 -1.63 22.75 0.81
N LYS A 40 -1.88 24.06 0.76
CA LYS A 40 -0.94 25.02 0.15
C LYS A 40 0.16 25.44 1.12
N ASP A 41 -0.09 25.28 2.42
CA ASP A 41 0.78 25.75 3.49
C ASP A 41 1.75 24.64 3.96
N ASP A 42 1.42 23.35 3.70
CA ASP A 42 2.25 22.20 4.07
C ASP A 42 2.30 21.14 2.96
N ALA A 43 3.33 21.21 2.14
CA ALA A 43 3.54 20.27 1.02
C ALA A 43 3.85 18.82 1.46
N ALA A 44 4.09 18.58 2.76
CA ALA A 44 4.35 17.24 3.30
C ALA A 44 3.06 16.52 3.77
N LYS A 45 1.92 17.19 3.70
CA LYS A 45 0.64 16.70 4.21
C LYS A 45 -0.49 16.88 3.22
N ASN A 46 -1.54 16.07 3.36
CA ASN A 46 -2.71 16.13 2.49
C ASN A 46 -2.34 16.31 1.01
N CYS A 47 -1.50 15.43 0.51
CA CYS A 47 -1.10 15.42 -0.89
C CYS A 47 -1.21 13.99 -1.43
N TYR A 48 -1.08 13.85 -2.74
CA TYR A 48 -1.02 12.52 -3.36
C TYR A 48 -0.18 12.56 -4.64
N THR A 49 0.47 11.44 -4.91
CA THR A 49 1.10 11.18 -6.20
C THR A 49 0.14 10.38 -7.06
N ILE A 50 -0.10 10.84 -8.30
CA ILE A 50 -0.97 10.18 -9.26
C ILE A 50 -0.16 9.69 -10.45
N ILE A 51 -0.40 8.46 -10.84
CA ILE A 51 0.25 7.79 -11.98
C ILE A 51 -0.86 7.48 -13.00
N TYR A 52 -0.73 8.09 -14.17
CA TYR A 52 -1.73 7.99 -15.22
C TYR A 52 -1.51 6.74 -16.07
N PRO A 53 -2.59 6.04 -16.43
CA PRO A 53 -2.55 5.02 -17.48
C PRO A 53 -2.14 5.61 -18.82
N ASP A 54 -1.42 4.80 -19.61
CA ASP A 54 -0.99 5.20 -20.95
C ASP A 54 -2.15 5.32 -21.95
N LYS A 55 -3.29 4.70 -21.63
CA LYS A 55 -4.46 4.61 -22.52
C LYS A 55 -5.75 4.95 -21.78
N LEU A 56 -6.65 5.66 -22.47
CA LEU A 56 -8.02 5.89 -22.03
C LEU A 56 -8.98 4.96 -22.80
N PRO A 57 -10.19 4.66 -22.28
CA PRO A 57 -10.70 5.05 -20.96
C PRO A 57 -10.03 4.26 -19.83
N PHE A 58 -10.08 4.81 -18.59
CA PHE A 58 -9.65 4.10 -17.39
C PHE A 58 -10.51 2.85 -17.16
N LYS A 59 -9.87 1.77 -16.70
CA LYS A 59 -10.58 0.54 -16.26
C LYS A 59 -11.07 0.63 -14.81
N GLY A 60 -10.69 1.69 -14.11
CA GLY A 60 -10.95 1.96 -12.71
C GLY A 60 -9.82 2.79 -12.10
N TYR A 61 -9.83 2.92 -10.79
CA TYR A 61 -8.78 3.60 -10.04
C TYR A 61 -8.43 2.86 -8.76
N VAL A 62 -7.20 3.04 -8.29
CA VAL A 62 -6.68 2.35 -7.12
C VAL A 62 -5.90 3.28 -6.22
N PHE A 63 -6.15 3.20 -4.93
CA PHE A 63 -5.34 3.82 -3.90
C PHE A 63 -4.36 2.80 -3.34
N ILE A 64 -3.07 3.14 -3.37
CA ILE A 64 -1.99 2.35 -2.78
C ILE A 64 -1.43 3.14 -1.61
N ILE A 65 -1.76 2.70 -0.40
CA ILE A 65 -1.42 3.41 0.83
C ILE A 65 -0.05 2.94 1.32
N PRO A 66 0.92 3.87 1.48
CA PRO A 66 2.26 3.55 1.98
C PRO A 66 2.26 2.96 3.39
N GLY A 67 3.33 2.24 3.73
CA GLY A 67 3.63 1.83 5.10
C GLY A 67 4.04 3.02 5.97
N PHE A 68 4.19 2.75 7.27
CA PHE A 68 4.66 3.77 8.21
C PHE A 68 6.05 4.29 7.83
N GLY A 69 6.20 5.61 7.76
CA GLY A 69 7.45 6.27 7.36
C GLY A 69 7.73 6.29 5.86
N GLU A 70 6.92 5.64 5.02
CA GLU A 70 7.13 5.63 3.56
C GLU A 70 6.52 6.87 2.88
N THR A 71 7.21 7.36 1.87
CA THR A 71 6.70 8.36 0.91
C THR A 71 6.25 7.69 -0.38
N ALA A 72 5.59 8.43 -1.27
CA ALA A 72 5.27 7.92 -2.61
C ALA A 72 6.54 7.57 -3.40
N GLU A 73 7.62 8.32 -3.22
CA GLU A 73 8.90 8.10 -3.85
C GLU A 73 9.52 6.77 -3.37
N THR A 74 9.54 6.51 -2.05
CA THR A 74 10.05 5.24 -1.50
C THR A 74 9.22 4.04 -1.94
N VAL A 75 7.90 4.16 -2.03
CA VAL A 75 7.05 3.10 -2.60
C VAL A 75 7.43 2.80 -4.06
N LEU A 76 7.68 3.84 -4.87
CA LEU A 76 8.08 3.66 -6.28
C LEU A 76 9.49 3.09 -6.47
N GLU A 77 10.34 3.19 -5.46
CA GLU A 77 11.67 2.55 -5.40
C GLU A 77 11.56 1.09 -4.94
N GLU A 78 10.73 0.81 -3.92
CA GLU A 78 10.55 -0.52 -3.34
C GLU A 78 9.79 -1.48 -4.27
N THR A 79 8.80 -0.97 -5.03
CA THR A 79 7.95 -1.82 -5.87
C THR A 79 7.54 -1.17 -7.19
N ASN A 80 7.42 -2.02 -8.22
CA ASN A 80 6.84 -1.61 -9.50
C ASN A 80 5.30 -1.68 -9.53
N LEU A 81 4.66 -2.13 -8.45
CA LEU A 81 3.22 -2.34 -8.40
C LEU A 81 2.40 -1.12 -8.87
N PRO A 82 2.67 0.13 -8.40
CA PRO A 82 1.89 1.29 -8.83
C PRO A 82 2.00 1.56 -10.34
N LYS A 83 3.20 1.43 -10.90
CA LYS A 83 3.44 1.62 -12.34
C LYS A 83 2.75 0.53 -13.17
N LEU A 84 2.82 -0.72 -12.73
CA LEU A 84 2.17 -1.85 -13.40
C LEU A 84 0.63 -1.73 -13.36
N MET A 85 0.04 -1.26 -12.25
CA MET A 85 -1.39 -0.97 -12.16
C MET A 85 -1.80 0.07 -13.20
N ALA A 86 -1.05 1.16 -13.32
CA ALA A 86 -1.31 2.18 -14.32
C ALA A 86 -1.14 1.65 -15.76
N GLN A 87 -0.11 0.86 -16.06
CA GLN A 87 0.05 0.18 -17.35
C GLN A 87 -1.13 -0.72 -17.72
N ASN A 88 -1.78 -1.29 -16.71
CA ASN A 88 -2.97 -2.13 -16.88
C ASN A 88 -4.31 -1.34 -16.96
N GLY A 89 -4.24 -0.01 -16.92
CA GLY A 89 -5.37 0.88 -17.13
C GLY A 89 -6.04 1.39 -15.84
N LEU A 90 -5.42 1.21 -14.67
CA LEU A 90 -5.90 1.76 -13.41
C LEU A 90 -5.25 3.11 -13.13
N LEU A 91 -6.05 4.16 -12.95
CA LEU A 91 -5.53 5.41 -12.40
C LEU A 91 -5.03 5.14 -11.00
N THR A 92 -3.73 5.30 -10.76
CA THR A 92 -3.09 4.85 -9.51
C THR A 92 -2.73 6.03 -8.64
N ILE A 93 -3.16 6.02 -7.39
CA ILE A 93 -3.00 7.10 -6.43
C ILE A 93 -2.23 6.61 -5.22
N ILE A 94 -1.17 7.34 -4.83
CA ILE A 94 -0.40 7.09 -3.61
C ILE A 94 -0.62 8.31 -2.70
N PRO A 95 -1.44 8.19 -1.64
CA PRO A 95 -1.78 9.31 -0.76
C PRO A 95 -0.71 9.55 0.31
N THR A 96 -0.61 10.79 0.75
CA THR A 96 0.03 11.20 2.00
C THR A 96 -1.01 11.96 2.83
N PHE A 97 -1.31 11.46 4.02
CA PHE A 97 -2.38 11.99 4.87
C PHE A 97 -1.97 13.22 5.68
N GLN A 98 -2.87 13.71 6.53
CA GLN A 98 -2.68 14.92 7.33
C GLN A 98 -1.48 14.84 8.30
N ASP A 99 -1.18 13.68 8.86
CA ASP A 99 -0.01 13.46 9.72
C ASP A 99 1.27 13.15 8.91
N GLY A 100 1.24 13.33 7.59
CA GLY A 100 2.35 13.02 6.70
C GLY A 100 2.66 11.52 6.69
N VAL A 101 3.94 11.18 6.56
CA VAL A 101 4.43 9.79 6.52
C VAL A 101 4.27 9.03 7.85
N LEU A 102 4.02 9.73 8.95
CA LEU A 102 3.80 9.15 10.27
C LEU A 102 2.31 8.94 10.58
N SER A 103 1.43 9.01 9.58
CA SER A 103 0.01 8.75 9.74
C SER A 103 -0.24 7.34 10.30
N PHE A 104 -1.12 7.25 11.30
CA PHE A 104 -1.49 5.97 11.91
C PHE A 104 -2.48 5.17 11.03
N GLY A 105 -3.15 5.84 10.10
CA GLY A 105 -4.00 5.23 9.08
C GLY A 105 -5.40 4.81 9.53
N VAL A 106 -5.55 4.26 10.71
CA VAL A 106 -6.84 3.73 11.22
C VAL A 106 -7.63 4.74 12.07
N ASP A 107 -6.97 5.80 12.51
CA ASP A 107 -7.58 6.88 13.30
C ASP A 107 -8.53 7.75 12.46
N SER A 108 -9.36 8.54 13.14
CA SER A 108 -10.36 9.38 12.47
C SER A 108 -9.76 10.45 11.58
N LEU A 109 -8.60 11.02 11.94
CA LEU A 109 -7.92 12.06 11.18
C LEU A 109 -7.39 11.49 9.86
N SER A 110 -6.73 10.34 9.90
CA SER A 110 -6.25 9.62 8.71
C SER A 110 -7.40 9.24 7.78
N GLN A 111 -8.51 8.72 8.32
CA GLN A 111 -9.68 8.33 7.53
C GLN A 111 -10.40 9.54 6.90
N GLN A 112 -10.45 10.68 7.59
CA GLN A 112 -10.98 11.93 7.02
C GLN A 112 -10.08 12.46 5.91
N SER A 113 -8.76 12.44 6.10
CA SER A 113 -7.78 12.83 5.10
C SER A 113 -7.90 11.95 3.84
N PHE A 114 -8.05 10.63 4.02
CA PHE A 114 -8.31 9.71 2.92
C PHE A 114 -9.56 10.11 2.11
N ASN A 115 -10.68 10.36 2.81
CA ASN A 115 -11.93 10.77 2.16
C ASN A 115 -11.78 12.11 1.40
N THR A 116 -11.00 13.04 1.93
CA THR A 116 -10.72 14.33 1.27
C THR A 116 -9.96 14.13 -0.03
N ILE A 117 -8.90 13.32 0.00
CA ILE A 117 -8.11 12.98 -1.20
C ILE A 117 -8.98 12.21 -2.21
N LEU A 118 -9.75 11.22 -1.75
CA LEU A 118 -10.65 10.45 -2.62
C LEU A 118 -11.66 11.35 -3.34
N LYS A 119 -12.27 12.29 -2.61
CA LYS A 119 -13.22 13.26 -3.19
C LYS A 119 -12.56 14.15 -4.23
N ASP A 120 -11.36 14.64 -3.97
CA ASP A 120 -10.61 15.47 -4.92
C ASP A 120 -10.29 14.70 -6.21
N VAL A 121 -9.73 13.49 -6.07
CA VAL A 121 -9.40 12.61 -7.21
C VAL A 121 -10.64 12.25 -8.03
N THR A 122 -11.72 11.81 -7.37
CA THR A 122 -12.94 11.40 -8.08
C THR A 122 -13.62 12.55 -8.80
N SER A 123 -13.59 13.75 -8.21
CA SER A 123 -14.16 14.94 -8.82
C SER A 123 -13.33 15.44 -10.02
N LYS A 124 -12.01 15.51 -9.87
CA LYS A 124 -11.12 15.98 -10.94
C LYS A 124 -11.08 15.07 -12.16
N HIS A 125 -11.19 13.76 -11.95
CA HIS A 125 -11.06 12.76 -13.02
C HIS A 125 -12.39 12.11 -13.41
N GLN A 126 -13.53 12.58 -12.89
CA GLN A 126 -14.88 12.08 -13.20
C GLN A 126 -15.01 10.56 -12.98
N LEU A 127 -14.57 10.07 -11.82
CA LEU A 127 -14.45 8.64 -11.51
C LEU A 127 -15.59 8.07 -10.67
N ILE A 128 -16.67 8.82 -10.44
CA ILE A 128 -17.72 8.46 -9.47
C ILE A 128 -18.37 7.10 -9.79
N ASP A 129 -18.50 6.77 -11.07
CA ASP A 129 -19.08 5.51 -11.55
C ASP A 129 -18.03 4.46 -11.96
N GLN A 130 -16.75 4.73 -11.67
CA GLN A 130 -15.67 3.82 -12.01
C GLN A 130 -15.38 2.85 -10.87
N ARG A 131 -14.85 1.67 -11.21
CA ARG A 131 -14.40 0.68 -10.21
C ARG A 131 -13.29 1.26 -9.35
N PHE A 132 -13.49 1.18 -8.06
CA PHE A 132 -12.57 1.64 -7.05
C PHE A 132 -11.90 0.47 -6.33
N PHE A 133 -10.58 0.53 -6.18
CA PHE A 133 -9.79 -0.43 -5.43
C PHE A 133 -8.94 0.28 -4.39
N VAL A 134 -8.71 -0.35 -3.26
CA VAL A 134 -7.83 0.18 -2.22
C VAL A 134 -6.97 -0.91 -1.64
N GLY A 135 -5.72 -0.58 -1.37
CA GLY A 135 -4.81 -1.47 -0.67
C GLY A 135 -3.58 -0.73 -0.16
N GLY A 136 -2.70 -1.45 0.52
CA GLY A 136 -1.49 -0.85 1.05
C GLY A 136 -0.59 -1.86 1.75
N PHE A 137 0.53 -1.35 2.23
CA PHE A 137 1.55 -2.11 2.94
C PHE A 137 1.57 -1.74 4.42
N SER A 138 1.77 -2.74 5.29
CA SER A 138 1.90 -2.51 6.74
C SER A 138 0.71 -1.68 7.29
N ILE A 139 0.94 -0.59 7.97
CA ILE A 139 -0.09 0.37 8.42
C ILE A 139 -0.99 0.84 7.27
N GLY A 140 -0.44 1.01 6.06
CA GLY A 140 -1.25 1.33 4.88
C GLY A 140 -2.27 0.25 4.53
N GLY A 141 -1.93 -1.02 4.73
CA GLY A 141 -2.87 -2.14 4.61
C GLY A 141 -3.96 -2.11 5.68
N SER A 142 -3.60 -1.77 6.91
CA SER A 142 -4.56 -1.56 8.00
C SER A 142 -5.53 -0.41 7.69
N CYS A 143 -4.99 0.70 7.15
CA CYS A 143 -5.78 1.84 6.70
C CYS A 143 -6.79 1.47 5.60
N ALA A 144 -6.36 0.69 4.61
CA ALA A 144 -7.21 0.24 3.50
C ALA A 144 -8.38 -0.61 3.98
N ILE A 145 -8.13 -1.56 4.88
CA ILE A 145 -9.17 -2.40 5.50
C ILE A 145 -10.11 -1.54 6.33
N LYS A 146 -9.57 -0.66 7.19
CA LYS A 146 -10.39 0.24 8.04
C LYS A 146 -11.26 1.17 7.21
N TYR A 147 -10.75 1.67 6.09
CA TYR A 147 -11.55 2.44 5.14
C TYR A 147 -12.73 1.61 4.61
N ALA A 148 -12.47 0.39 4.14
CA ALA A 148 -13.51 -0.46 3.57
C ALA A 148 -14.61 -0.83 4.58
N GLU A 149 -14.29 -0.95 5.87
CA GLU A 149 -15.26 -1.17 6.94
C GLU A 149 -16.27 -0.02 7.05
N ASN A 150 -15.78 1.21 6.98
CA ASN A 150 -16.54 2.41 7.34
C ASN A 150 -16.98 3.26 6.13
N SER A 151 -16.49 2.94 4.92
CA SER A 151 -16.67 3.76 3.74
C SER A 151 -18.12 3.82 3.24
N ILE A 152 -18.52 5.00 2.78
CA ILE A 152 -19.77 5.21 2.02
C ILE A 152 -19.56 4.74 0.57
N ILE A 153 -18.43 5.12 -0.03
CA ILE A 153 -18.02 4.66 -1.36
C ILE A 153 -17.26 3.35 -1.17
N LYS A 154 -17.94 2.23 -1.39
CA LYS A 154 -17.35 0.91 -1.20
C LYS A 154 -16.34 0.59 -2.30
N PRO A 155 -15.13 0.12 -1.97
CA PRO A 155 -14.23 -0.43 -2.96
C PRO A 155 -14.80 -1.72 -3.56
N ALA A 156 -14.49 -1.99 -4.82
CA ALA A 156 -14.81 -3.26 -5.48
C ALA A 156 -13.95 -4.42 -4.93
N ALA A 157 -12.75 -4.13 -4.45
CA ALA A 157 -11.90 -5.06 -3.73
C ALA A 157 -10.87 -4.33 -2.87
N VAL A 158 -10.37 -5.06 -1.87
CA VAL A 158 -9.33 -4.61 -0.94
C VAL A 158 -8.15 -5.57 -0.97
N PHE A 159 -6.92 -5.04 -0.94
CA PHE A 159 -5.74 -5.85 -0.67
C PHE A 159 -4.88 -5.23 0.43
N ALA A 160 -4.19 -6.07 1.18
CA ALA A 160 -3.27 -5.60 2.23
C ALA A 160 -2.02 -6.48 2.27
N ILE A 161 -0.87 -5.85 2.42
CA ILE A 161 0.43 -6.50 2.42
C ILE A 161 1.00 -6.42 3.82
N ASP A 162 0.96 -7.55 4.51
CA ASP A 162 1.43 -7.79 5.87
C ASP A 162 0.98 -6.72 6.90
N PRO A 163 -0.34 -6.40 6.98
CA PRO A 163 -0.86 -5.36 7.86
C PRO A 163 -0.92 -5.82 9.33
N PRO A 164 -0.59 -4.97 10.32
CA PRO A 164 -1.02 -5.16 11.70
C PRO A 164 -2.51 -4.82 11.82
N LEU A 165 -3.34 -5.75 12.26
CA LEU A 165 -4.80 -5.57 12.27
C LEU A 165 -5.38 -5.46 13.68
N ASP A 166 -4.80 -6.16 14.65
CA ASP A 166 -5.20 -6.13 16.05
C ASP A 166 -4.23 -5.29 16.87
N PHE A 167 -4.62 -4.06 17.20
CA PHE A 167 -3.74 -3.15 17.93
C PHE A 167 -3.63 -3.50 19.42
N GLU A 168 -4.54 -4.30 19.99
CA GLU A 168 -4.36 -4.88 21.31
C GLU A 168 -3.21 -5.90 21.30
N ARG A 169 -3.19 -6.83 20.34
CA ARG A 169 -2.09 -7.78 20.17
C ARG A 169 -0.80 -7.03 19.87
N PHE A 170 -0.81 -6.05 18.96
CA PHE A 170 0.37 -5.29 18.58
C PHE A 170 0.98 -4.55 19.77
N TYR A 171 0.14 -3.87 20.57
CA TYR A 171 0.56 -3.22 21.82
C TYR A 171 1.22 -4.22 22.78
N ASN A 172 0.56 -5.34 23.04
CA ASN A 172 1.05 -6.35 23.98
C ASN A 172 2.34 -7.02 23.52
N SER A 173 2.47 -7.32 22.23
CA SER A 173 3.70 -7.91 21.68
C SER A 173 4.86 -6.92 21.68
N SER A 174 4.64 -5.65 21.33
CA SER A 174 5.67 -4.61 21.40
C SER A 174 6.19 -4.40 22.83
N ASN A 175 5.29 -4.34 23.83
CA ASN A 175 5.69 -4.30 25.25
C ASN A 175 6.52 -5.52 25.67
N ARG A 176 6.12 -6.72 25.19
CA ARG A 176 6.88 -7.94 25.46
C ARG A 176 8.27 -7.89 24.83
N ASP A 177 8.37 -7.46 23.57
CA ASP A 177 9.65 -7.37 22.85
C ASP A 177 10.61 -6.38 23.51
N ILE A 178 10.11 -5.22 23.96
CA ILE A 178 10.88 -4.26 24.77
C ILE A 178 11.38 -4.92 26.05
N ARG A 179 10.52 -5.63 26.78
CA ARG A 179 10.89 -6.33 28.03
C ARG A 179 11.95 -7.42 27.82
N LEU A 180 11.92 -8.10 26.66
CA LEU A 180 12.90 -9.13 26.31
C LEU A 180 14.27 -8.55 25.88
N SER A 181 14.32 -7.28 25.52
CA SER A 181 15.54 -6.57 25.07
C SER A 181 16.40 -6.05 26.24
N VAL A 182 16.37 -6.68 27.41
CA VAL A 182 16.99 -6.20 28.68
C VAL A 182 18.49 -5.88 28.58
N ASN A 183 19.21 -6.53 27.66
CA ASN A 183 20.66 -6.33 27.46
C ASN A 183 20.98 -5.65 26.10
N THR A 184 19.96 -5.13 25.40
CA THR A 184 20.09 -4.45 24.12
C THR A 184 19.22 -3.20 24.16
N GLU A 185 19.57 -2.17 23.37
CA GLU A 185 18.69 -1.02 23.22
C GLU A 185 17.31 -1.48 22.69
N PRO A 186 16.22 -1.01 23.29
CA PRO A 186 14.88 -1.32 22.81
C PRO A 186 14.73 -0.91 21.35
N ASN A 187 13.99 -1.67 20.58
CA ASN A 187 13.61 -1.27 19.24
C ASN A 187 12.80 0.04 19.32
N GLN A 188 13.36 1.13 18.79
CA GLN A 188 12.77 2.47 18.86
C GLN A 188 11.38 2.52 18.17
N GLU A 189 11.18 1.70 17.16
CA GLU A 189 9.88 1.55 16.50
C GLU A 189 8.83 0.99 17.48
N ASN A 190 9.16 -0.03 18.26
CA ASN A 190 8.26 -0.59 19.26
C ASN A 190 7.89 0.44 20.34
N VAL A 191 8.86 1.21 20.81
CA VAL A 191 8.63 2.29 21.80
C VAL A 191 7.66 3.33 21.21
N TYR A 192 7.95 3.83 20.01
CA TYR A 192 7.10 4.81 19.35
C TYR A 192 5.68 4.26 19.11
N MET A 193 5.57 3.01 18.65
CA MET A 193 4.26 2.41 18.35
C MET A 193 3.40 2.25 19.61
N ILE A 194 3.98 1.87 20.74
CA ILE A 194 3.25 1.81 22.02
C ILE A 194 2.67 3.17 22.37
N GLU A 195 3.49 4.21 22.37
CA GLU A 195 3.05 5.59 22.68
C GLU A 195 1.98 6.07 21.70
N ARG A 196 2.16 5.77 20.41
CA ARG A 196 1.20 6.14 19.38
C ARG A 196 -0.13 5.40 19.54
N ILE A 197 -0.11 4.09 19.80
CA ILE A 197 -1.31 3.29 20.04
C ILE A 197 -2.04 3.80 21.27
N GLU A 198 -1.36 4.03 22.39
CA GLU A 198 -2.00 4.57 23.60
C GLU A 198 -2.67 5.92 23.35
N LYS A 199 -2.03 6.80 22.60
CA LYS A 199 -2.60 8.10 22.21
C LYS A 199 -3.87 7.94 21.39
N GLU A 200 -3.84 7.12 20.34
CA GLU A 200 -4.97 6.95 19.42
C GLU A 200 -6.14 6.18 20.06
N MET A 201 -5.83 5.22 20.94
CA MET A 201 -6.83 4.43 21.66
C MET A 201 -7.33 5.14 22.94
N ASN A 202 -6.73 6.28 23.29
CA ASN A 202 -6.98 7.00 24.54
C ASN A 202 -6.76 6.13 25.78
N GLY A 203 -5.69 5.36 25.79
CA GLY A 203 -5.24 4.52 26.89
C GLY A 203 -4.74 3.13 26.47
N THR A 204 -4.36 2.35 27.47
CA THR A 204 -3.87 0.98 27.28
C THR A 204 -5.01 0.01 26.95
N PRO A 205 -4.74 -1.21 26.47
CA PRO A 205 -5.79 -2.23 26.30
C PRO A 205 -6.60 -2.50 27.56
N LYS A 206 -5.97 -2.41 28.74
CA LYS A 206 -6.64 -2.60 30.02
C LYS A 206 -7.63 -1.49 30.35
N SER A 207 -7.31 -0.24 30.00
CA SER A 207 -8.13 0.94 30.40
C SER A 207 -9.12 1.38 29.31
N ALA A 208 -8.88 1.04 28.02
CA ALA A 208 -9.61 1.58 26.88
C ALA A 208 -10.00 0.50 25.84
N LEU A 209 -10.23 -0.75 26.25
CA LEU A 209 -10.46 -1.89 25.36
C LEU A 209 -11.53 -1.63 24.29
N ALA A 210 -12.60 -0.92 24.64
CA ALA A 210 -13.66 -0.59 23.67
C ALA A 210 -13.18 0.27 22.50
N ASN A 211 -12.16 1.13 22.72
CA ASN A 211 -11.55 1.92 21.65
C ASN A 211 -10.70 1.04 20.74
N TYR A 212 -9.99 0.05 21.30
CA TYR A 212 -9.27 -0.95 20.49
C TYR A 212 -10.24 -1.69 19.56
N TYR A 213 -11.39 -2.15 20.04
CA TYR A 213 -12.42 -2.81 19.22
C TYR A 213 -12.99 -1.90 18.13
N LYS A 214 -13.09 -0.60 18.40
CA LYS A 214 -13.65 0.38 17.47
C LYS A 214 -12.64 0.79 16.40
N ILE A 215 -11.38 0.98 16.78
CA ILE A 215 -10.36 1.61 15.92
C ILE A 215 -9.55 0.55 15.16
N SER A 216 -9.21 -0.59 15.77
CA SER A 216 -8.52 -1.68 15.06
C SER A 216 -9.35 -2.17 13.87
N PRO A 217 -8.72 -2.53 12.74
CA PRO A 217 -9.40 -3.20 11.64
C PRO A 217 -9.95 -4.58 12.02
N TYR A 218 -9.33 -5.24 12.99
CA TYR A 218 -9.75 -6.51 13.57
C TYR A 218 -9.39 -6.54 15.05
N SER A 219 -10.14 -7.25 15.84
CA SER A 219 -9.82 -7.50 17.26
C SER A 219 -10.18 -8.93 17.63
N PHE A 220 -9.17 -9.72 17.91
CA PHE A 220 -9.33 -11.14 18.27
C PHE A 220 -10.21 -11.32 19.50
N SER A 221 -10.13 -10.41 20.46
CA SER A 221 -10.89 -10.45 21.70
C SER A 221 -12.32 -9.88 21.60
N ASP A 222 -12.70 -9.23 20.47
CA ASP A 222 -14.09 -8.77 20.26
C ASP A 222 -15.01 -9.92 19.86
N ALA A 223 -15.66 -10.52 20.84
CA ALA A 223 -16.64 -11.61 20.61
C ALA A 223 -17.82 -11.19 19.68
N LYS A 224 -18.05 -9.89 19.47
CA LYS A 224 -19.09 -9.38 18.56
C LYS A 224 -18.61 -9.21 17.13
N GLN A 225 -17.32 -9.29 16.88
CA GLN A 225 -16.71 -9.11 15.55
C GLN A 225 -17.17 -7.81 14.87
N THR A 226 -17.21 -6.70 15.65
CA THR A 226 -17.88 -5.45 15.24
C THR A 226 -17.24 -4.82 14.03
N ALA A 227 -15.91 -4.82 13.96
CA ALA A 227 -15.16 -4.17 12.89
C ALA A 227 -15.42 -4.80 11.51
N ILE A 228 -15.34 -6.12 11.41
CA ILE A 228 -15.35 -6.86 10.14
C ILE A 228 -16.72 -7.13 9.54
N LYS A 229 -17.83 -6.79 10.24
CA LYS A 229 -19.20 -7.07 9.75
C LYS A 229 -19.49 -6.50 8.37
N ASN A 230 -18.96 -5.33 8.08
CA ASN A 230 -19.17 -4.68 6.79
C ASN A 230 -18.31 -5.25 5.65
N LEU A 231 -17.40 -6.18 5.97
CA LEU A 231 -16.51 -6.85 5.01
C LEU A 231 -17.01 -8.23 4.56
N ILE A 232 -18.17 -8.70 5.06
CA ILE A 232 -18.68 -10.06 4.77
C ILE A 232 -18.88 -10.33 3.26
N LYS A 233 -19.08 -9.28 2.45
CA LYS A 233 -19.25 -9.39 0.99
C LYS A 233 -18.12 -8.74 0.21
N MET A 234 -17.03 -8.34 0.90
CA MET A 234 -15.93 -7.62 0.30
C MET A 234 -14.88 -8.61 -0.21
N PRO A 235 -14.56 -8.63 -1.51
CA PRO A 235 -13.38 -9.33 -2.00
C PRO A 235 -12.13 -8.77 -1.31
N LEU A 236 -11.42 -9.61 -0.56
CA LEU A 236 -10.30 -9.20 0.27
C LEU A 236 -9.12 -10.17 0.11
N ARG A 237 -7.94 -9.65 -0.16
CA ARG A 237 -6.70 -10.42 -0.13
C ARG A 237 -5.71 -9.82 0.85
N ILE A 238 -5.18 -10.67 1.72
CA ILE A 238 -4.07 -10.32 2.60
C ILE A 238 -2.87 -11.18 2.22
N TYR A 239 -1.72 -10.55 2.06
CA TYR A 239 -0.46 -11.21 1.77
C TYR A 239 0.43 -11.13 3.00
N SER A 240 1.11 -12.22 3.35
CA SER A 240 2.09 -12.25 4.44
C SER A 240 3.20 -13.27 4.15
N GLU A 241 4.40 -13.04 4.71
CA GLU A 241 5.52 -13.98 4.64
C GLU A 241 6.01 -14.31 6.07
N PRO A 242 5.43 -15.35 6.71
CA PRO A 242 5.74 -15.71 8.08
C PRO A 242 7.04 -16.51 8.19
N ASP A 243 8.19 -15.87 7.95
CA ASP A 243 9.51 -16.50 8.11
C ASP A 243 9.97 -16.42 9.57
N ILE A 244 9.49 -17.36 10.40
CA ILE A 244 9.73 -17.40 11.85
C ILE A 244 11.24 -17.43 12.14
N ASN A 245 12.01 -18.20 11.39
CA ASN A 245 13.46 -18.35 11.64
C ASN A 245 14.20 -17.05 11.38
N TRP A 246 13.80 -16.31 10.34
CA TRP A 246 14.37 -15.00 10.06
C TRP A 246 14.04 -14.00 11.19
N TRP A 247 12.77 -13.93 11.61
CA TRP A 247 12.33 -13.01 12.67
C TRP A 247 13.02 -13.29 14.00
N LEU A 248 13.15 -14.57 14.40
CA LEU A 248 13.86 -14.96 15.61
C LEU A 248 15.34 -14.54 15.56
N LYS A 249 16.00 -14.80 14.43
CA LYS A 249 17.42 -14.54 14.28
C LYS A 249 17.76 -13.06 14.12
N GLU A 250 17.04 -12.35 13.26
CA GLU A 250 17.38 -10.99 12.84
C GLU A 250 16.71 -9.91 13.70
N ARG A 251 15.61 -10.24 14.38
CA ARG A 251 14.81 -9.28 15.14
C ARG A 251 14.52 -9.70 16.59
N GLY A 252 14.88 -10.92 16.99
CA GLY A 252 14.50 -11.44 18.30
C GLY A 252 12.98 -11.55 18.52
N ALA A 253 12.21 -11.49 17.45
CA ALA A 253 10.75 -11.54 17.47
C ALA A 253 10.25 -12.93 17.14
N ASP A 254 9.27 -13.42 17.88
CA ASP A 254 8.66 -14.72 17.64
C ASP A 254 7.30 -14.57 16.90
N PHE A 255 6.65 -15.70 16.68
CA PHE A 255 5.38 -15.75 15.92
C PHE A 255 4.29 -14.84 16.50
N THR A 256 4.28 -14.60 17.82
CA THR A 256 3.25 -13.76 18.46
C THR A 256 3.41 -12.28 18.12
N SER A 257 4.60 -11.86 17.67
CA SER A 257 4.86 -10.49 17.21
C SER A 257 4.59 -10.28 15.71
N MET A 258 4.33 -11.37 14.95
CA MET A 258 4.09 -11.28 13.50
C MET A 258 2.67 -10.88 13.16
N ASN A 259 2.52 -10.04 12.13
CA ASN A 259 1.22 -9.57 11.64
C ASN A 259 0.35 -10.71 11.06
N VAL A 260 0.97 -11.78 10.56
CA VAL A 260 0.23 -12.96 10.06
C VAL A 260 -0.72 -13.55 11.09
N THR A 261 -0.47 -13.38 12.38
CA THR A 261 -1.34 -13.82 13.46
C THR A 261 -2.72 -13.18 13.34
N ASP A 262 -2.77 -11.86 13.20
CA ASP A 262 -4.01 -11.09 13.03
C ASP A 262 -4.64 -11.36 11.67
N CYS A 263 -3.80 -11.40 10.62
CA CYS A 263 -4.25 -11.65 9.25
C CYS A 263 -4.98 -12.97 9.13
N SER A 264 -4.41 -14.04 9.70
CA SER A 264 -5.01 -15.38 9.66
C SER A 264 -6.29 -15.46 10.48
N ALA A 265 -6.31 -14.81 11.66
CA ALA A 265 -7.49 -14.79 12.52
C ALA A 265 -8.65 -14.06 11.85
N MET A 266 -8.40 -12.85 11.30
CA MET A 266 -9.42 -12.07 10.59
C MET A 266 -10.00 -12.82 9.38
N ILE A 267 -9.17 -13.43 8.54
CA ILE A 267 -9.64 -14.19 7.39
C ILE A 267 -10.48 -15.40 7.82
N ASN A 268 -10.04 -16.13 8.84
CA ASN A 268 -10.82 -17.26 9.38
C ASN A 268 -12.20 -16.82 9.89
N GLU A 269 -12.29 -15.69 10.58
CA GLU A 269 -13.56 -15.14 11.05
C GLU A 269 -14.46 -14.69 9.89
N LEU A 270 -13.91 -13.96 8.90
CA LEU A 270 -14.67 -13.55 7.72
C LEU A 270 -15.21 -14.75 6.95
N ASN A 271 -14.43 -15.82 6.80
CA ASN A 271 -14.89 -17.05 6.14
C ASN A 271 -16.03 -17.70 6.93
N ARG A 272 -15.95 -17.73 8.27
CA ARG A 272 -17.04 -18.23 9.15
C ARG A 272 -18.31 -17.38 9.07
N LEU A 273 -18.16 -16.07 8.84
CA LEU A 273 -19.26 -15.14 8.62
C LEU A 273 -19.83 -15.22 7.18
N GLY A 274 -19.25 -16.07 6.32
CA GLY A 274 -19.74 -16.33 4.96
C GLY A 274 -19.04 -15.55 3.85
N ASN A 275 -17.91 -14.87 4.13
CA ASN A 275 -17.10 -14.26 3.07
C ASN A 275 -16.16 -15.31 2.46
N ASN A 276 -16.55 -15.89 1.32
CA ASN A 276 -15.73 -16.85 0.59
C ASN A 276 -14.66 -16.20 -0.29
N ASP A 277 -14.69 -14.87 -0.46
CA ASP A 277 -13.76 -14.08 -1.27
C ASP A 277 -12.67 -13.41 -0.42
N ALA A 278 -12.65 -13.69 0.90
CA ALA A 278 -11.59 -13.26 1.80
C ALA A 278 -10.50 -14.33 1.89
N VAL A 279 -9.28 -14.00 1.47
CA VAL A 279 -8.17 -14.96 1.33
C VAL A 279 -6.90 -14.43 1.95
N LEU A 280 -6.22 -15.28 2.76
CA LEU A 280 -4.82 -15.08 3.17
C LEU A 280 -3.91 -15.83 2.20
N ILE A 281 -2.95 -15.12 1.63
CA ILE A 281 -1.90 -15.65 0.75
C ILE A 281 -0.57 -15.56 1.51
N THR A 282 -0.02 -16.72 1.86
CA THR A 282 1.31 -16.78 2.46
C THR A 282 2.36 -17.07 1.40
N THR A 283 3.49 -16.39 1.51
CA THR A 283 4.64 -16.59 0.60
C THR A 283 5.86 -17.07 1.37
N GLN A 284 6.88 -17.48 0.64
CA GLN A 284 8.15 -17.94 1.19
C GLN A 284 9.31 -17.47 0.32
N ASN A 285 10.35 -16.91 0.94
CA ASN A 285 11.57 -16.44 0.28
C ASN A 285 11.34 -15.38 -0.81
N LYS A 286 10.26 -14.58 -0.71
CA LYS A 286 9.97 -13.49 -1.64
C LYS A 286 10.23 -12.11 -1.09
N GLY A 287 10.31 -11.97 0.25
CA GLY A 287 10.49 -10.69 0.93
C GLY A 287 11.91 -10.15 0.78
N TYR A 288 12.07 -9.08 0.01
CA TYR A 288 13.31 -8.34 -0.18
C TYR A 288 13.02 -6.86 -0.31
N ARG A 289 13.76 -6.03 0.41
CA ARG A 289 13.65 -4.56 0.34
C ARG A 289 14.62 -3.98 -0.68
N LYS A 290 14.16 -2.98 -1.38
CA LYS A 290 14.95 -2.20 -2.35
C LYS A 290 15.48 -0.91 -1.68
N PRO A 291 16.58 -0.27 -2.21
CA PRO A 291 17.29 -0.67 -3.44
C PRO A 291 18.29 -1.81 -3.23
N ASP A 292 18.74 -2.08 -1.99
CA ASP A 292 19.87 -2.98 -1.69
C ASP A 292 19.54 -4.46 -1.83
N ASN A 293 18.27 -4.78 -2.04
CA ASN A 293 17.78 -6.15 -2.21
C ASN A 293 18.12 -7.06 -1.01
N PHE A 294 18.09 -6.52 0.21
CA PHE A 294 18.30 -7.32 1.41
C PHE A 294 17.04 -8.08 1.80
N ARG A 295 17.26 -9.26 2.39
CA ARG A 295 16.17 -10.12 2.85
C ARG A 295 15.38 -9.45 3.97
N HIS A 296 14.06 -9.32 3.78
CA HIS A 296 13.13 -8.84 4.80
C HIS A 296 11.71 -9.35 4.51
N PRO A 297 11.15 -10.26 5.33
CA PRO A 297 9.82 -10.83 5.10
C PRO A 297 8.70 -9.79 5.06
N HIS A 298 8.82 -8.72 5.85
CA HIS A 298 7.90 -7.58 5.82
C HIS A 298 8.32 -6.58 4.73
N SER A 299 7.87 -6.81 3.51
CA SER A 299 8.22 -5.97 2.33
C SER A 299 7.16 -6.05 1.23
N TRP A 300 7.17 -5.07 0.33
CA TRP A 300 6.30 -5.01 -0.85
C TRP A 300 6.49 -6.21 -1.78
N SER A 301 7.68 -6.76 -1.86
CA SER A 301 8.06 -7.81 -2.80
C SER A 301 7.45 -9.19 -2.50
N ILE A 302 6.77 -9.37 -1.36
CA ILE A 302 6.07 -10.63 -1.06
C ILE A 302 4.87 -10.86 -1.98
N VAL A 303 4.39 -9.84 -2.69
CA VAL A 303 3.26 -9.93 -3.63
C VAL A 303 3.74 -10.24 -5.03
N ASP A 304 3.03 -11.13 -5.73
CA ASP A 304 3.10 -11.21 -7.17
C ASP A 304 2.23 -10.09 -7.77
N ASN A 305 2.89 -9.05 -8.27
CA ASN A 305 2.22 -7.86 -8.76
C ASN A 305 1.25 -8.15 -9.91
N ASN A 306 1.61 -9.05 -10.82
CA ASN A 306 0.76 -9.38 -11.98
C ASN A 306 -0.48 -10.15 -11.55
N GLU A 307 -0.32 -11.12 -10.65
CA GLU A 307 -1.40 -11.91 -10.10
C GLU A 307 -2.41 -11.02 -9.33
N LEU A 308 -1.91 -10.10 -8.50
CA LEU A 308 -2.75 -9.13 -7.79
C LEU A 308 -3.55 -8.25 -8.78
N ILE A 309 -2.90 -7.71 -9.81
CA ILE A 309 -3.55 -6.84 -10.80
C ILE A 309 -4.63 -7.62 -11.58
N GLU A 310 -4.33 -8.83 -12.01
CA GLU A 310 -5.31 -9.69 -12.68
C GLU A 310 -6.52 -9.98 -11.80
N TRP A 311 -6.29 -10.24 -10.51
CA TRP A 311 -7.37 -10.46 -9.57
C TRP A 311 -8.23 -9.21 -9.39
N LEU A 312 -7.63 -8.04 -9.19
CA LEU A 312 -8.37 -6.76 -9.06
C LEU A 312 -9.24 -6.50 -10.29
N LEU A 313 -8.69 -6.69 -11.49
CA LEU A 313 -9.41 -6.42 -12.73
C LEU A 313 -10.60 -7.38 -12.97
N LYS A 314 -10.66 -8.51 -12.29
CA LYS A 314 -11.81 -9.45 -12.31
C LYS A 314 -12.94 -9.04 -11.37
N GLN A 315 -12.68 -8.17 -10.38
CA GLN A 315 -13.70 -7.71 -9.44
C GLN A 315 -14.64 -6.68 -10.09
N LYS A 316 -15.92 -6.73 -9.68
CA LYS A 316 -16.99 -5.90 -10.27
C LYS A 316 -17.29 -4.68 -9.42
#